data_20aa9b9038a4127de66e7a2276d7295d
#
_entry.id   20aa9b9038a4127de66e7a2276d7295d
#
_cell.length_a   1.000
_cell.length_b   1.000
_cell.length_c   1.000
_cell.angle_alpha   90.00
_cell.angle_beta   90.00
_cell.angle_gamma   90.00
#
_symmetry.space_group_name_H-M   'P 1'
#
loop_
_entity.id
_entity.type
_entity.pdbx_description
1 polymer ?
#
loop_
_entity_poly.entity_id
_entity_poly.type
_entity_poly.pdbx_seq_one_letter_code
_entity_poly.pdbx_strand_id
1 'polypeptide(L)'
;MPLGRKKIIRNIEKNHNKVCFKPCGIETKYIEQTVLEHDEMEALRLSDYEKLYQQECAERMGISRTTFSRILASAHQKVADALLHGKAIIISERNEFPKQKEGQTMKIAIPVKTNKENPAVAPLFGKAKWFAFIQDGKISIKQNTAEGGQAVVQWLTDEGADTLIIQQMGRMPYKLLKAQGNVHIYHSGFERITLEEVLKKFEENALNLVDDAQIDEIVKQH
;
A
#
# COMPACT_ATOMS: atom_id res chain seq x y z
N MET A 1 -28.29 -15.71 -1.42
CA MET A 1 -27.07 -15.41 -0.64
C MET A 1 -27.39 -14.24 0.27
N PRO A 2 -27.23 -14.32 1.59
CA PRO A 2 -27.50 -13.20 2.48
C PRO A 2 -26.44 -12.11 2.24
N LEU A 3 -26.89 -10.91 1.90
CA LEU A 3 -26.07 -9.70 1.84
C LEU A 3 -25.46 -9.47 3.22
N GLY A 4 -24.11 -9.52 3.31
CA GLY A 4 -23.36 -9.23 4.53
C GLY A 4 -23.75 -7.84 5.06
N ARG A 5 -23.93 -7.73 6.38
CA ARG A 5 -24.29 -6.50 7.09
C ARG A 5 -23.28 -5.41 6.76
N LYS A 6 -23.74 -4.22 6.30
CA LYS A 6 -22.89 -3.07 6.01
C LYS A 6 -22.00 -2.74 7.23
N LYS A 7 -20.70 -2.57 7.03
CA LYS A 7 -19.78 -2.10 8.07
C LYS A 7 -20.19 -0.70 8.52
N ILE A 8 -20.39 -0.51 9.81
CA ILE A 8 -20.64 0.80 10.42
C ILE A 8 -19.28 1.56 10.45
N ILE A 9 -19.29 2.83 10.05
CA ILE A 9 -18.14 3.73 10.17
C ILE A 9 -17.81 3.87 11.67
N ARG A 10 -16.54 3.74 12.03
CA ARG A 10 -16.06 3.83 13.41
C ARG A 10 -15.28 5.11 13.60
N ASN A 11 -15.42 5.72 14.76
CA ASN A 11 -14.61 6.87 15.12
C ASN A 11 -13.21 6.41 15.57
N ILE A 12 -12.18 6.88 14.91
CA ILE A 12 -10.78 6.65 15.24
C ILE A 12 -10.17 8.01 15.57
N GLU A 13 -9.81 8.22 16.83
CA GLU A 13 -9.29 9.52 17.30
C GLU A 13 -7.84 9.74 16.85
N LYS A 14 -7.04 8.67 16.77
CA LYS A 14 -5.65 8.73 16.29
C LYS A 14 -5.46 7.82 15.10
N ASN A 15 -5.11 8.41 13.97
CA ASN A 15 -4.69 7.64 12.81
C ASN A 15 -3.21 7.28 12.99
N HIS A 16 -2.92 5.99 13.09
CA HIS A 16 -1.56 5.48 13.11
C HIS A 16 -1.11 5.29 11.66
N ASN A 17 -0.19 6.14 11.19
CA ASN A 17 0.48 5.94 9.91
C ASN A 17 1.12 4.55 9.89
N LYS A 18 1.30 3.98 8.70
CA LYS A 18 1.89 2.63 8.52
C LYS A 18 3.08 2.41 9.43
N VAL A 19 2.89 1.61 10.46
CA VAL A 19 3.93 1.24 11.41
C VAL A 19 4.08 -0.27 11.36
N CYS A 20 5.32 -0.73 11.27
CA CYS A 20 5.65 -2.14 11.28
C CYS A 20 6.51 -2.46 12.52
N PHE A 21 6.05 -3.35 13.37
CA PHE A 21 6.83 -3.95 14.46
C PHE A 21 7.26 -5.34 14.03
N LYS A 22 8.54 -5.63 14.07
CA LYS A 22 9.06 -6.92 13.67
C LYS A 22 10.19 -7.40 14.59
N PRO A 23 10.45 -8.71 14.66
CA PRO A 23 11.63 -9.24 15.34
C PRO A 23 12.93 -8.66 14.76
N CYS A 24 13.88 -8.32 15.64
CA CYS A 24 15.18 -7.77 15.26
C CYS A 24 15.98 -8.76 14.41
N GLY A 25 16.74 -8.25 13.44
CA GLY A 25 17.69 -9.04 12.66
C GLY A 25 17.11 -9.91 11.54
N ILE A 26 15.77 -9.95 11.37
CA ILE A 26 15.14 -10.73 10.32
C ILE A 26 14.55 -9.79 9.26
N GLU A 27 14.82 -10.05 7.99
CA GLU A 27 14.23 -9.28 6.88
C GLU A 27 12.72 -9.57 6.76
N THR A 28 11.93 -8.54 6.50
CA THR A 28 10.45 -8.61 6.46
C THR A 28 9.92 -9.66 5.47
N LYS A 29 10.67 -9.95 4.39
CA LYS A 29 10.31 -10.96 3.38
C LYS A 29 10.30 -12.41 3.90
N TYR A 30 10.98 -12.66 5.02
CA TYR A 30 11.04 -14.00 5.65
C TYR A 30 10.14 -14.13 6.88
N ILE A 31 9.38 -13.08 7.21
CA ILE A 31 8.53 -13.05 8.39
C ILE A 31 7.06 -13.04 7.96
N GLU A 32 6.28 -13.95 8.52
CA GLU A 32 4.83 -13.87 8.43
C GLU A 32 4.33 -12.54 9.01
N GLN A 33 3.29 -11.98 8.39
CA GLN A 33 2.74 -10.69 8.78
C GLN A 33 1.34 -10.85 9.37
N THR A 34 1.08 -10.15 10.46
CA THR A 34 -0.24 -10.00 11.05
C THR A 34 -0.69 -8.55 10.90
N VAL A 35 -1.83 -8.33 10.28
CA VAL A 35 -2.37 -6.98 10.11
C VAL A 35 -3.29 -6.64 11.28
N LEU A 36 -2.92 -5.60 12.04
CA LEU A 36 -3.74 -4.97 13.05
C LEU A 36 -4.48 -3.82 12.40
N GLU A 37 -5.81 -3.92 12.32
CA GLU A 37 -6.64 -2.88 11.71
C GLU A 37 -6.65 -1.61 12.59
N HIS A 38 -6.93 -0.44 12.01
CA HIS A 38 -6.94 0.83 12.75
C HIS A 38 -7.96 0.82 13.91
N ASP A 39 -9.10 0.18 13.73
CA ASP A 39 -10.10 0.04 14.80
C ASP A 39 -9.66 -0.93 15.90
N GLU A 40 -8.87 -1.95 15.57
CA GLU A 40 -8.25 -2.85 16.56
C GLU A 40 -7.16 -2.12 17.34
N MET A 41 -6.35 -1.30 16.67
CA MET A 41 -5.34 -0.47 17.33
C MET A 41 -5.97 0.59 18.22
N GLU A 42 -7.07 1.23 17.78
CA GLU A 42 -7.81 2.19 18.59
C GLU A 42 -8.45 1.52 19.82
N ALA A 43 -8.98 0.30 19.68
CA ALA A 43 -9.50 -0.46 20.80
C ALA A 43 -8.43 -0.78 21.84
N LEU A 44 -7.22 -1.18 21.43
CA LEU A 44 -6.08 -1.37 22.32
C LEU A 44 -5.66 -0.06 23.00
N ARG A 45 -5.62 1.04 22.25
CA ARG A 45 -5.29 2.36 22.80
C ARG A 45 -6.25 2.77 23.92
N LEU A 46 -7.55 2.71 23.65
CA LEU A 46 -8.55 3.13 24.62
C LEU A 46 -8.60 2.20 25.84
N SER A 47 -8.62 0.89 25.63
CA SER A 47 -8.76 -0.08 26.72
C SER A 47 -7.47 -0.32 27.48
N ASP A 48 -6.38 -0.61 26.77
CA ASP A 48 -5.16 -1.14 27.40
C ASP A 48 -4.16 -0.04 27.76
N TYR A 49 -4.10 1.03 26.99
CA TYR A 49 -3.21 2.16 27.25
C TYR A 49 -3.87 3.24 28.09
N GLU A 50 -5.08 3.70 27.73
CA GLU A 50 -5.81 4.72 28.49
C GLU A 50 -6.63 4.16 29.67
N LYS A 51 -6.75 2.81 29.75
CA LYS A 51 -7.41 2.11 30.85
C LYS A 51 -8.91 2.47 31.03
N LEU A 52 -9.57 2.81 29.95
CA LEU A 52 -10.98 3.17 29.97
C LEU A 52 -11.87 1.93 30.08
N TYR A 53 -13.05 2.08 30.68
CA TYR A 53 -14.04 1.00 30.70
C TYR A 53 -14.61 0.72 29.29
N GLN A 54 -14.94 -0.54 29.02
CA GLN A 54 -15.43 -0.96 27.68
C GLN A 54 -16.64 -0.18 27.18
N GLN A 55 -17.50 0.29 28.09
CA GLN A 55 -18.66 1.11 27.72
C GLN A 55 -18.20 2.46 27.15
N GLU A 56 -17.27 3.13 27.82
CA GLU A 56 -16.71 4.39 27.39
C GLU A 56 -15.93 4.27 26.08
N CYS A 57 -15.13 3.20 25.95
CA CYS A 57 -14.43 2.90 24.70
C CYS A 57 -15.40 2.75 23.52
N ALA A 58 -16.49 2.01 23.72
CA ALA A 58 -17.50 1.79 22.71
C ALA A 58 -18.19 3.09 22.28
N GLU A 59 -18.51 3.96 23.24
CA GLU A 59 -19.11 5.28 23.00
C GLU A 59 -18.19 6.18 22.18
N ARG A 60 -16.88 6.26 22.52
CA ARG A 60 -15.89 7.02 21.75
C ARG A 60 -15.73 6.52 20.32
N MET A 61 -15.74 5.21 20.13
CA MET A 61 -15.64 4.60 18.80
C MET A 61 -16.96 4.62 18.02
N GLY A 62 -18.07 5.09 18.60
CA GLY A 62 -19.40 5.15 17.97
C GLY A 62 -19.98 3.77 17.66
N ILE A 63 -19.70 2.75 18.49
CA ILE A 63 -20.13 1.35 18.31
C ILE A 63 -20.79 0.80 19.55
N SER A 64 -21.43 -0.37 19.45
CA SER A 64 -21.97 -1.07 20.61
C SER A 64 -20.84 -1.70 21.46
N ARG A 65 -21.06 -1.84 22.78
CA ARG A 65 -20.13 -2.52 23.70
C ARG A 65 -19.78 -3.93 23.22
N THR A 66 -20.76 -4.67 22.70
CA THR A 66 -20.52 -6.03 22.17
C THR A 66 -19.61 -6.02 20.93
N THR A 67 -19.76 -5.01 20.06
CA THR A 67 -18.88 -4.82 18.90
C THR A 67 -17.48 -4.47 19.36
N PHE A 68 -17.33 -3.55 20.32
CA PHE A 68 -16.05 -3.19 20.91
C PHE A 68 -15.33 -4.40 21.50
N SER A 69 -16.02 -5.20 22.34
CA SER A 69 -15.46 -6.39 22.96
C SER A 69 -14.92 -7.40 21.92
N ARG A 70 -15.60 -7.55 20.77
CA ARG A 70 -15.17 -8.43 19.68
C ARG A 70 -13.93 -7.88 18.96
N ILE A 71 -13.86 -6.57 18.73
CA ILE A 71 -12.71 -5.90 18.13
C ILE A 71 -11.50 -6.04 19.04
N LEU A 72 -11.65 -5.75 20.32
CA LEU A 72 -10.58 -5.86 21.31
C LEU A 72 -10.06 -7.31 21.43
N ALA A 73 -10.95 -8.30 21.47
CA ALA A 73 -10.57 -9.71 21.52
C ALA A 73 -9.78 -10.11 20.26
N SER A 74 -10.20 -9.65 19.07
CA SER A 74 -9.46 -9.87 17.82
C SER A 74 -8.09 -9.23 17.86
N ALA A 75 -7.98 -8.00 18.35
CA ALA A 75 -6.70 -7.29 18.50
C ALA A 75 -5.75 -8.03 19.43
N HIS A 76 -6.22 -8.47 20.60
CA HIS A 76 -5.43 -9.26 21.55
C HIS A 76 -4.93 -10.56 20.93
N GLN A 77 -5.80 -11.29 20.22
CA GLN A 77 -5.42 -12.54 19.57
C GLN A 77 -4.33 -12.31 18.53
N LYS A 78 -4.43 -11.27 17.71
CA LYS A 78 -3.44 -10.93 16.68
C LYS A 78 -2.08 -10.55 17.27
N VAL A 79 -2.09 -9.73 18.33
CA VAL A 79 -0.86 -9.34 19.02
C VAL A 79 -0.20 -10.56 19.66
N ALA A 80 -0.97 -11.39 20.36
CA ALA A 80 -0.46 -12.60 20.98
C ALA A 80 0.10 -13.59 19.95
N ASP A 81 -0.61 -13.82 18.83
CA ASP A 81 -0.16 -14.67 17.74
C ASP A 81 1.17 -14.17 17.14
N ALA A 82 1.27 -12.85 16.91
CA ALA A 82 2.50 -12.27 16.39
C ALA A 82 3.69 -12.42 17.33
N LEU A 83 3.49 -12.21 18.62
CA LEU A 83 4.54 -12.36 19.64
C LEU A 83 4.98 -13.82 19.80
N LEU A 84 4.04 -14.75 19.86
CA LEU A 84 4.31 -16.17 20.05
C LEU A 84 5.02 -16.81 18.86
N HIS A 85 4.68 -16.38 17.64
CA HIS A 85 5.21 -16.98 16.41
C HIS A 85 6.24 -16.10 15.69
N GLY A 86 6.68 -15.00 16.31
CA GLY A 86 7.68 -14.10 15.73
C GLY A 86 7.24 -13.42 14.42
N LYS A 87 5.94 -13.12 14.28
CA LYS A 87 5.39 -12.45 13.12
C LYS A 87 5.60 -10.93 13.17
N ALA A 88 5.62 -10.28 12.02
CA ALA A 88 5.58 -8.83 11.97
C ALA A 88 4.14 -8.33 12.19
N ILE A 89 3.96 -7.33 13.05
CA ILE A 89 2.68 -6.63 13.23
C ILE A 89 2.69 -5.38 12.34
N ILE A 90 1.74 -5.29 11.43
CA ILE A 90 1.57 -4.14 10.55
C ILE A 90 0.27 -3.45 10.92
N ILE A 91 0.35 -2.16 11.23
CA ILE A 91 -0.83 -1.34 11.54
C ILE A 91 -1.28 -0.68 10.24
N SER A 92 -2.44 -1.06 9.73
CA SER A 92 -3.03 -0.46 8.53
C SER A 92 -4.51 -0.79 8.40
N GLU A 93 -5.21 -0.08 7.53
CA GLU A 93 -6.53 -0.52 7.11
C GLU A 93 -6.42 -1.80 6.27
N ARG A 94 -7.37 -2.71 6.46
CA ARG A 94 -7.43 -3.99 5.73
C ARG A 94 -7.43 -3.83 4.21
N ASN A 95 -7.76 -2.64 3.71
CA ASN A 95 -7.80 -2.30 2.29
C ASN A 95 -6.53 -1.61 1.77
N GLU A 96 -5.57 -1.28 2.64
CA GLU A 96 -4.32 -0.60 2.26
C GLU A 96 -3.20 -1.55 1.82
N PHE A 97 -3.29 -2.82 2.20
CA PHE A 97 -2.51 -3.87 1.55
C PHE A 97 -3.41 -4.50 0.48
N PRO A 98 -2.95 -4.61 -0.75
CA PRO A 98 -3.64 -5.45 -1.71
C PRO A 98 -3.71 -6.83 -1.04
N LYS A 99 -4.92 -7.24 -0.57
CA LYS A 99 -5.17 -8.66 -0.45
C LYS A 99 -4.82 -9.19 -1.82
N GLN A 100 -3.75 -9.97 -1.90
CA GLN A 100 -3.65 -10.93 -2.97
C GLN A 100 -5.00 -11.65 -2.94
N LYS A 101 -5.91 -11.26 -3.83
CA LYS A 101 -7.08 -12.08 -4.13
C LYS A 101 -6.45 -13.40 -4.52
N GLU A 102 -6.78 -14.46 -3.79
CA GLU A 102 -6.37 -15.80 -4.19
C GLU A 102 -6.67 -15.92 -5.70
N GLY A 103 -5.59 -15.95 -6.51
CA GLY A 103 -5.69 -15.98 -7.97
C GLY A 103 -5.41 -14.68 -8.75
N GLN A 104 -5.19 -13.51 -8.13
CA GLN A 104 -4.72 -12.31 -8.83
C GLN A 104 -3.28 -11.99 -8.41
N THR A 105 -2.36 -12.19 -9.33
CA THR A 105 -0.95 -11.86 -9.19
C THR A 105 -0.76 -10.36 -9.38
N MET A 106 -0.02 -9.74 -8.47
CA MET A 106 0.35 -8.32 -8.52
C MET A 106 1.02 -8.00 -9.87
N LYS A 107 0.53 -6.97 -10.55
CA LYS A 107 1.13 -6.49 -11.79
C LYS A 107 1.75 -5.12 -11.61
N ILE A 108 3.07 -5.09 -11.52
CA ILE A 108 3.86 -3.87 -11.35
C ILE A 108 4.12 -3.25 -12.72
N ALA A 109 3.92 -1.94 -12.85
CA ALA A 109 4.34 -1.18 -14.02
C ALA A 109 5.37 -0.11 -13.65
N ILE A 110 6.46 -0.04 -14.42
CA ILE A 110 7.59 0.86 -14.18
C ILE A 110 7.93 1.58 -15.50
N PRO A 111 7.90 2.91 -15.56
CA PRO A 111 8.35 3.64 -16.73
C PRO A 111 9.86 3.46 -16.91
N VAL A 112 10.30 3.06 -18.11
CA VAL A 112 11.71 2.81 -18.40
C VAL A 112 12.16 3.57 -19.65
N LYS A 113 13.47 3.83 -19.75
CA LYS A 113 14.05 4.63 -20.86
C LYS A 113 14.13 3.88 -22.18
N THR A 114 14.33 2.57 -22.14
CA THR A 114 14.54 1.73 -23.32
C THR A 114 13.89 0.36 -23.15
N ASN A 115 13.77 -0.39 -24.24
CA ASN A 115 13.31 -1.78 -24.23
C ASN A 115 14.47 -2.82 -24.15
N LYS A 116 15.64 -2.38 -23.73
CA LYS A 116 16.81 -3.26 -23.55
C LYS A 116 16.71 -4.03 -22.23
N GLU A 117 17.56 -5.02 -22.06
CA GLU A 117 17.77 -5.72 -20.81
C GLU A 117 18.20 -4.74 -19.70
N ASN A 118 17.60 -4.85 -18.53
CA ASN A 118 17.83 -4.01 -17.35
C ASN A 118 17.92 -2.49 -17.65
N PRO A 119 16.87 -1.88 -18.21
CA PRO A 119 16.88 -0.46 -18.55
C PRO A 119 16.83 0.43 -17.30
N ALA A 120 17.31 1.66 -17.41
CA ALA A 120 17.11 2.65 -16.35
C ALA A 120 15.63 3.09 -16.29
N VAL A 121 15.15 3.36 -15.08
CA VAL A 121 13.82 3.97 -14.84
C VAL A 121 13.74 5.31 -15.56
N ALA A 122 12.62 5.58 -16.22
CA ALA A 122 12.38 6.85 -16.89
C ALA A 122 11.94 7.90 -15.86
N PRO A 123 12.53 9.10 -15.85
CA PRO A 123 12.24 10.10 -14.82
C PRO A 123 10.83 10.66 -14.91
N LEU A 124 10.25 10.76 -16.10
CA LEU A 124 8.93 11.38 -16.32
C LEU A 124 7.90 10.33 -16.73
N PHE A 125 6.95 10.03 -15.86
CA PHE A 125 5.87 9.08 -16.08
C PHE A 125 5.13 9.31 -17.42
N GLY A 126 4.60 10.50 -17.62
CA GLY A 126 3.77 10.82 -18.78
C GLY A 126 4.51 10.95 -20.13
N LYS A 127 5.85 10.95 -20.11
CA LYS A 127 6.73 11.03 -21.30
C LYS A 127 7.52 9.76 -21.56
N ALA A 128 7.32 8.71 -20.75
CA ALA A 128 8.05 7.46 -20.92
C ALA A 128 7.58 6.73 -22.17
N LYS A 129 8.51 6.39 -23.05
CA LYS A 129 8.23 5.63 -24.28
C LYS A 129 8.02 4.15 -24.03
N TRP A 130 8.52 3.63 -22.92
CA TRP A 130 8.49 2.22 -22.58
C TRP A 130 8.06 2.03 -21.14
N PHE A 131 7.33 0.94 -20.88
CA PHE A 131 6.99 0.49 -19.53
C PHE A 131 7.37 -0.98 -19.37
N ALA A 132 8.05 -1.28 -18.28
CA ALA A 132 8.27 -2.64 -17.84
C ALA A 132 7.08 -3.07 -16.98
N PHE A 133 6.49 -4.21 -17.32
CA PHE A 133 5.46 -4.89 -16.54
C PHE A 133 6.05 -6.14 -15.92
N ILE A 134 5.87 -6.27 -14.62
CA ILE A 134 6.34 -7.40 -13.85
C ILE A 134 5.14 -8.12 -13.25
N GLN A 135 4.99 -9.41 -13.57
CA GLN A 135 3.94 -10.26 -13.08
C GLN A 135 4.46 -11.69 -12.95
N ASP A 136 4.28 -12.34 -11.80
CA ASP A 136 4.75 -13.72 -11.53
C ASP A 136 6.25 -13.92 -11.81
N GLY A 137 7.07 -12.92 -11.48
CA GLY A 137 8.51 -12.94 -11.75
C GLY A 137 8.89 -12.80 -13.23
N LYS A 138 7.91 -12.65 -14.13
CA LYS A 138 8.17 -12.41 -15.55
C LYS A 138 8.18 -10.92 -15.84
N ILE A 139 9.19 -10.47 -16.56
CA ILE A 139 9.35 -9.08 -17.01
C ILE A 139 8.98 -9.01 -18.49
N SER A 140 8.09 -8.09 -18.84
CA SER A 140 7.78 -7.73 -20.23
C SER A 140 7.85 -6.23 -20.41
N ILE A 141 8.54 -5.77 -21.48
CA ILE A 141 8.64 -4.33 -21.76
C ILE A 141 7.77 -4.01 -22.96
N LYS A 142 6.81 -3.10 -22.77
CA LYS A 142 5.88 -2.66 -23.81
C LYS A 142 6.11 -1.22 -24.19
N GLN A 143 5.91 -0.90 -25.47
CA GLN A 143 5.95 0.46 -25.95
C GLN A 143 4.67 1.18 -25.52
N ASN A 144 4.85 2.35 -24.94
CA ASN A 144 3.76 3.25 -24.63
C ASN A 144 3.34 4.00 -25.92
N THR A 145 2.12 3.78 -26.35
CA THR A 145 1.51 4.48 -27.51
C THR A 145 0.58 5.61 -27.09
N ALA A 146 0.37 5.79 -25.76
CA ALA A 146 -0.50 6.82 -25.22
C ALA A 146 0.26 8.16 -25.11
N GLU A 147 -0.39 9.24 -25.48
CA GLU A 147 0.17 10.59 -25.38
C GLU A 147 -0.41 11.34 -24.18
N GLY A 148 0.49 11.77 -23.28
CA GLY A 148 0.15 12.52 -22.07
C GLY A 148 -0.25 11.65 -20.88
N GLY A 149 -0.12 12.22 -19.68
CA GLY A 149 -0.22 11.47 -18.43
C GLY A 149 -1.59 10.82 -18.19
N GLN A 150 -2.68 11.41 -18.68
CA GLN A 150 -4.03 10.85 -18.53
C GLN A 150 -4.24 9.60 -19.39
N ALA A 151 -3.80 9.67 -20.66
CA ALA A 151 -3.90 8.53 -21.57
C ALA A 151 -3.01 7.37 -21.11
N VAL A 152 -1.83 7.67 -20.54
CA VAL A 152 -0.95 6.66 -19.94
C VAL A 152 -1.65 5.98 -18.74
N VAL A 153 -2.36 6.72 -17.89
CA VAL A 153 -3.14 6.14 -16.78
C VAL A 153 -4.18 5.17 -17.32
N GLN A 154 -4.97 5.56 -18.33
CA GLN A 154 -5.98 4.68 -18.91
C GLN A 154 -5.34 3.41 -19.48
N TRP A 155 -4.28 3.55 -20.26
CA TRP A 155 -3.57 2.41 -20.83
C TRP A 155 -3.04 1.44 -19.77
N LEU A 156 -2.46 1.96 -18.66
CA LEU A 156 -1.99 1.12 -17.56
C LEU A 156 -3.13 0.40 -16.84
N THR A 157 -4.29 1.05 -16.72
CA THR A 157 -5.50 0.45 -16.17
C THR A 157 -6.00 -0.70 -17.06
N ASP A 158 -6.02 -0.48 -18.38
CA ASP A 158 -6.42 -1.50 -19.36
C ASP A 158 -5.45 -2.69 -19.37
N GLU A 159 -4.16 -2.43 -19.13
CA GLU A 159 -3.14 -3.46 -18.92
C GLU A 159 -3.28 -4.19 -17.57
N GLY A 160 -4.13 -3.72 -16.67
CA GLY A 160 -4.36 -4.31 -15.36
C GLY A 160 -3.23 -4.09 -14.35
N ALA A 161 -2.47 -3.00 -14.48
CA ALA A 161 -1.46 -2.65 -13.51
C ALA A 161 -2.12 -2.16 -12.21
N ASP A 162 -1.76 -2.76 -11.08
CA ASP A 162 -2.22 -2.41 -9.73
C ASP A 162 -1.13 -1.74 -8.89
N THR A 163 0.10 -1.78 -9.35
CA THR A 163 1.26 -1.21 -8.67
C THR A 163 2.12 -0.42 -9.65
N LEU A 164 2.45 0.82 -9.30
CA LEU A 164 3.32 1.68 -10.09
C LEU A 164 4.56 2.06 -9.28
N ILE A 165 5.73 2.03 -9.91
CA ILE A 165 6.96 2.55 -9.33
C ILE A 165 7.48 3.66 -10.24
N ILE A 166 7.57 4.88 -9.71
CA ILE A 166 7.84 6.09 -10.48
C ILE A 166 8.94 6.94 -9.87
N GLN A 167 9.53 7.84 -10.64
CA GLN A 167 10.38 8.93 -10.15
C GLN A 167 9.58 10.23 -10.05
N GLN A 168 8.90 10.63 -11.12
CA GLN A 168 8.12 11.86 -11.18
C GLN A 168 6.80 11.61 -11.92
N MET A 169 5.74 12.22 -11.41
CA MET A 169 4.40 12.13 -11.98
C MET A 169 3.69 13.48 -11.83
N GLY A 170 2.91 13.87 -12.82
CA GLY A 170 2.06 15.07 -12.73
C GLY A 170 0.88 14.87 -11.78
N ARG A 171 0.34 15.97 -11.23
CA ARG A 171 -0.80 15.93 -10.28
C ARG A 171 -2.05 15.29 -10.89
N MET A 172 -2.34 15.52 -12.18
CA MET A 172 -3.54 14.97 -12.79
C MET A 172 -3.49 13.44 -12.93
N PRO A 173 -2.43 12.80 -13.46
CA PRO A 173 -2.29 11.36 -13.45
C PRO A 173 -2.40 10.76 -12.05
N TYR A 174 -1.79 11.38 -11.05
CA TYR A 174 -1.88 10.94 -9.67
C TYR A 174 -3.32 10.94 -9.14
N LYS A 175 -4.07 12.05 -9.33
CA LYS A 175 -5.48 12.15 -8.91
C LYS A 175 -6.36 11.11 -9.58
N LEU A 176 -6.14 10.83 -10.88
CA LEU A 176 -6.88 9.81 -11.60
C LEU A 176 -6.62 8.41 -11.05
N LEU A 177 -5.37 8.06 -10.79
CA LEU A 177 -5.00 6.77 -10.18
C LEU A 177 -5.57 6.61 -8.77
N LYS A 178 -5.51 7.66 -7.96
CA LYS A 178 -6.11 7.69 -6.61
C LYS A 178 -7.63 7.52 -6.65
N ALA A 179 -8.31 8.14 -7.61
CA ALA A 179 -9.76 8.03 -7.77
C ALA A 179 -10.22 6.60 -8.13
N GLN A 180 -9.36 5.81 -8.77
CA GLN A 180 -9.62 4.39 -9.06
C GLN A 180 -9.55 3.51 -7.82
N GLY A 181 -8.81 3.93 -6.77
CA GLY A 181 -8.79 3.30 -5.45
C GLY A 181 -8.08 1.96 -5.35
N ASN A 182 -7.55 1.42 -6.44
CA ASN A 182 -6.93 0.09 -6.52
C ASN A 182 -5.48 0.09 -7.01
N VAL A 183 -4.86 1.26 -7.17
CA VAL A 183 -3.48 1.37 -7.67
C VAL A 183 -2.56 1.93 -6.58
N HIS A 184 -1.47 1.22 -6.30
CA HIS A 184 -0.43 1.64 -5.36
C HIS A 184 0.71 2.31 -6.10
N ILE A 185 1.13 3.49 -5.65
CA ILE A 185 2.19 4.27 -6.29
C ILE A 185 3.37 4.36 -5.34
N TYR A 186 4.54 3.90 -5.78
CA TYR A 186 5.80 3.95 -5.03
C TYR A 186 6.77 4.92 -5.69
N HIS A 187 7.55 5.62 -4.87
CA HIS A 187 8.60 6.52 -5.32
C HIS A 187 9.96 5.84 -5.26
N SER A 188 10.67 5.80 -6.38
CA SER A 188 11.99 5.17 -6.49
C SER A 188 13.16 6.08 -6.14
N GLY A 189 12.90 7.32 -5.73
CA GLY A 189 13.91 8.38 -5.61
C GLY A 189 14.13 9.12 -6.93
N PHE A 190 14.94 10.19 -6.90
CA PHE A 190 15.23 11.03 -8.08
C PHE A 190 16.53 10.66 -8.79
N GLU A 191 17.33 9.81 -8.18
CA GLU A 191 18.60 9.36 -8.74
C GLU A 191 18.38 8.35 -9.87
N ARG A 192 19.40 8.23 -10.72
CA ARG A 192 19.39 7.22 -11.77
C ARG A 192 19.42 5.83 -11.14
N ILE A 193 18.39 5.03 -11.41
CA ILE A 193 18.25 3.66 -10.92
C ILE A 193 17.84 2.74 -12.06
N THR A 194 18.34 1.52 -12.08
CA THR A 194 17.99 0.50 -13.08
C THR A 194 16.75 -0.29 -12.65
N LEU A 195 16.17 -1.04 -13.58
CA LEU A 195 15.00 -1.87 -13.34
C LEU A 195 15.26 -2.92 -12.25
N GLU A 196 16.41 -3.60 -12.29
CA GLU A 196 16.79 -4.60 -11.28
C GLU A 196 16.97 -3.97 -9.88
N GLU A 197 17.68 -2.83 -9.82
CA GLU A 197 17.89 -2.14 -8.55
C GLU A 197 16.60 -1.66 -7.92
N VAL A 198 15.65 -1.14 -8.72
CA VAL A 198 14.37 -0.66 -8.20
C VAL A 198 13.48 -1.82 -7.77
N LEU A 199 13.49 -2.94 -8.48
CA LEU A 199 12.76 -4.15 -8.09
C LEU A 199 13.31 -4.72 -6.78
N LYS A 200 14.64 -4.78 -6.64
CA LYS A 200 15.28 -5.19 -5.39
C LYS A 200 14.86 -4.30 -4.20
N LYS A 201 14.88 -2.96 -4.38
CA LYS A 201 14.41 -2.02 -3.35
C LYS A 201 12.93 -2.23 -3.03
N PHE A 202 12.10 -2.54 -4.02
CA PHE A 202 10.69 -2.81 -3.83
C PHE A 202 10.47 -4.10 -3.01
N GLU A 203 11.17 -5.19 -3.34
CA GLU A 203 11.14 -6.44 -2.61
C GLU A 203 11.62 -6.28 -1.15
N GLU A 204 12.63 -5.44 -0.93
CA GLU A 204 13.17 -5.10 0.39
C GLU A 204 12.27 -4.11 1.16
N ASN A 205 11.12 -3.69 0.60
CA ASN A 205 10.24 -2.64 1.16
C ASN A 205 10.98 -1.31 1.44
N ALA A 206 11.98 -0.99 0.64
CA ALA A 206 12.81 0.22 0.76
C ALA A 206 12.26 1.40 -0.07
N LEU A 207 11.13 1.24 -0.74
CA LEU A 207 10.46 2.31 -1.48
C LEU A 207 9.32 2.92 -0.66
N ASN A 208 9.18 4.24 -0.76
CA ASN A 208 8.11 4.97 -0.09
C ASN A 208 6.83 4.92 -0.92
N LEU A 209 5.70 4.58 -0.29
CA LEU A 209 4.38 4.75 -0.90
C LEU A 209 4.06 6.24 -1.00
N VAL A 210 3.61 6.68 -2.17
CA VAL A 210 3.28 8.08 -2.43
C VAL A 210 1.93 8.43 -1.82
N ASP A 211 1.91 9.41 -0.93
CA ASP A 211 0.71 10.02 -0.36
C ASP A 211 0.46 11.44 -0.90
N ASP A 212 -0.64 12.07 -0.45
CA ASP A 212 -1.02 13.40 -0.91
C ASP A 212 -0.06 14.51 -0.44
N ALA A 213 0.72 14.28 0.61
CA ALA A 213 1.72 15.22 1.08
C ALA A 213 3.02 15.13 0.25
N GLN A 214 3.39 13.93 -0.15
CA GLN A 214 4.62 13.68 -0.90
C GLN A 214 4.48 14.00 -2.39
N ILE A 215 3.26 14.02 -2.93
CA ILE A 215 3.06 14.28 -4.36
C ILE A 215 3.62 15.64 -4.78
N ASP A 216 3.58 16.64 -3.91
CA ASP A 216 4.08 17.99 -4.22
C ASP A 216 5.60 18.04 -4.40
N GLU A 217 6.34 17.14 -3.77
CA GLU A 217 7.79 16.97 -3.96
C GLU A 217 8.10 16.19 -5.26
N ILE A 218 7.21 15.25 -5.63
CA ILE A 218 7.36 14.38 -6.80
C ILE A 218 6.90 15.07 -8.09
N VAL A 219 5.94 15.99 -7.97
CA VAL A 219 5.49 16.85 -9.07
C VAL A 219 6.53 17.91 -9.29
N LYS A 220 7.40 17.73 -10.28
CA LYS A 220 8.31 18.81 -10.68
C LYS A 220 7.53 20.02 -11.16
N GLN A 221 7.86 21.16 -10.57
CA GLN A 221 7.61 22.47 -11.13
C GLN A 221 8.30 22.52 -12.52
N HIS A 222 7.50 22.66 -13.56
CA HIS A 222 7.97 23.07 -14.88
C HIS A 222 8.03 24.57 -14.96
#